data_fadd519497d9997504de34da4e5b6985
#
_entry.id   fadd519497d9997504de34da4e5b6985
#
_cell.length_a   1.000
_cell.length_b   1.000
_cell.length_c   1.000
_cell.angle_alpha   90.00
_cell.angle_beta   90.00
_cell.angle_gamma   90.00
#
_symmetry.space_group_name_H-M   'P 1'
#
loop_
_entity.id
_entity.type
_entity.pdbx_description
1 polymer ?
#
loop_
_entity_poly.entity_id
_entity_poly.type
_entity_poly.pdbx_seq_one_letter_code
_entity_poly.pdbx_strand_id
1 'polypeptide(L)'
;IKKTQSDPHYIDLLRQIEKETMQSQQELTEAKEFFKSAKKNREIRRKTGVPDAKELAAMIRESQFQKAELKRMEKIWKEKIASLQAEADTFITKIETMKIERKKRSATLQRKLFEQFQILNAHGETKDLCRIFAQTIQKFPPAGAGECAAPKLLQYAYKHQLKPIAMAEFWWGDSPKAEIRHHGYYY
;
A
#
# COMPACT_ATOMS: atom_id res chain seq x y z
N ILE A 1 -0.31 -3.43 12.09
CA ILE A 1 -0.71 -2.69 10.90
C ILE A 1 -1.96 -1.86 11.19
N LYS A 2 -3.13 -2.46 11.44
CA LYS A 2 -4.36 -1.70 11.77
C LYS A 2 -4.14 -0.69 12.89
N LYS A 3 -3.52 -1.09 14.00
CA LYS A 3 -3.21 -0.20 15.14
C LYS A 3 -2.36 1.00 14.74
N THR A 4 -1.38 0.83 13.85
CA THR A 4 -0.54 1.94 13.35
C THR A 4 -1.29 2.85 12.37
N GLN A 5 -2.18 2.28 11.54
CA GLN A 5 -3.04 3.07 10.63
C GLN A 5 -4.13 3.85 11.39
N SER A 6 -4.56 3.35 12.54
CA SER A 6 -5.54 4.01 13.43
C SER A 6 -4.86 4.80 14.56
N ASP A 7 -3.54 5.03 14.47
CA ASP A 7 -2.81 5.84 15.43
C ASP A 7 -3.33 7.28 15.38
N PRO A 8 -3.81 7.86 16.50
CA PRO A 8 -4.37 9.21 16.51
C PRO A 8 -3.37 10.24 16.01
N HIS A 9 -2.10 10.09 16.35
CA HIS A 9 -1.05 11.01 15.92
C HIS A 9 -0.83 10.96 14.40
N TYR A 10 -0.84 9.76 13.79
CA TYR A 10 -0.74 9.62 12.34
C TYR A 10 -1.94 10.24 11.62
N ILE A 11 -3.15 10.04 12.15
CA ILE A 11 -4.37 10.63 11.58
C ILE A 11 -4.33 12.16 11.67
N ASP A 12 -3.85 12.69 12.79
CA ASP A 12 -3.74 14.14 13.00
C ASP A 12 -2.69 14.75 12.06
N LEU A 13 -1.54 14.11 11.87
CA LEU A 13 -0.53 14.50 10.88
C LEU A 13 -1.10 14.59 9.48
N LEU A 14 -1.90 13.61 9.04
CA LEU A 14 -2.51 13.63 7.72
C LEU A 14 -3.47 14.81 7.56
N ARG A 15 -4.29 15.09 8.56
CA ARG A 15 -5.19 16.27 8.58
C ARG A 15 -4.41 17.57 8.55
N GLN A 16 -3.31 17.63 9.29
CA GLN A 16 -2.46 18.81 9.33
C GLN A 16 -1.78 19.05 7.99
N ILE A 17 -1.26 18.01 7.33
CA ILE A 17 -0.68 18.09 5.98
C ILE A 17 -1.72 18.61 4.97
N GLU A 18 -2.93 18.09 5.01
CA GLU A 18 -4.03 18.55 4.14
C GLU A 18 -4.35 20.02 4.37
N LYS A 19 -4.55 20.43 5.63
CA LYS A 19 -4.81 21.82 6.01
C LYS A 19 -3.72 22.77 5.54
N GLU A 20 -2.45 22.45 5.85
CA GLU A 20 -1.30 23.30 5.50
C GLU A 20 -1.10 23.36 3.97
N THR A 21 -1.39 22.27 3.25
CA THR A 21 -1.33 22.25 1.78
C THR A 21 -2.41 23.18 1.18
N MET A 22 -3.64 23.13 1.68
CA MET A 22 -4.71 24.01 1.22
C MET A 22 -4.39 25.47 1.52
N GLN A 23 -3.92 25.78 2.73
CA GLN A 23 -3.54 27.13 3.12
C GLN A 23 -2.39 27.65 2.26
N SER A 24 -1.36 26.84 2.03
CA SER A 24 -0.24 27.16 1.13
C SER A 24 -0.72 27.51 -0.28
N GLN A 25 -1.62 26.69 -0.84
CA GLN A 25 -2.17 26.94 -2.17
C GLN A 25 -2.92 28.27 -2.25
N GLN A 26 -3.73 28.57 -1.25
CA GLN A 26 -4.47 29.84 -1.17
C GLN A 26 -3.53 31.03 -1.08
N GLU A 27 -2.63 31.06 -0.09
CA GLU A 27 -1.72 32.18 0.14
C GLU A 27 -0.78 32.42 -1.07
N LEU A 28 -0.25 31.35 -1.67
CA LEU A 28 0.60 31.46 -2.87
C LEU A 28 -0.18 31.96 -4.09
N THR A 29 -1.46 31.59 -4.23
CA THR A 29 -2.31 32.08 -5.32
C THR A 29 -2.58 33.57 -5.13
N GLU A 30 -2.99 34.02 -3.95
CA GLU A 30 -3.21 35.41 -3.61
C GLU A 30 -1.94 36.25 -3.84
N ALA A 31 -0.79 35.77 -3.39
CA ALA A 31 0.49 36.43 -3.58
C ALA A 31 0.88 36.55 -5.09
N LYS A 32 0.63 35.52 -5.87
CA LYS A 32 0.88 35.52 -7.33
C LYS A 32 -0.04 36.49 -8.05
N GLU A 33 -1.29 36.56 -7.69
CA GLU A 33 -2.26 37.50 -8.25
C GLU A 33 -1.89 38.96 -7.90
N PHE A 34 -1.52 39.22 -6.64
CA PHE A 34 -1.02 40.54 -6.21
C PHE A 34 0.24 40.92 -7.00
N PHE A 35 1.21 40.03 -7.15
CA PHE A 35 2.41 40.26 -7.93
C PHE A 35 2.10 40.54 -9.42
N LYS A 36 1.17 39.81 -10.01
CA LYS A 36 0.72 40.00 -11.39
C LYS A 36 0.06 41.36 -11.59
N SER A 37 -0.81 41.78 -10.67
CA SER A 37 -1.46 43.10 -10.70
C SER A 37 -0.47 44.25 -10.52
N ALA A 38 0.45 44.10 -9.58
CA ALA A 38 1.51 45.10 -9.35
C ALA A 38 2.44 45.24 -10.57
N LYS A 39 2.77 44.12 -11.23
CA LYS A 39 3.53 44.14 -12.49
C LYS A 39 2.78 44.89 -13.60
N LYS A 40 1.49 44.61 -13.77
CA LYS A 40 0.63 45.28 -14.76
C LYS A 40 0.56 46.78 -14.50
N ASN A 41 0.41 47.21 -13.24
CA ASN A 41 0.37 48.61 -12.87
C ASN A 41 1.69 49.33 -13.18
N ARG A 42 2.85 48.68 -12.94
CA ARG A 42 4.16 49.23 -13.31
C ARG A 42 4.32 49.35 -14.83
N GLU A 43 3.81 48.42 -15.61
CA GLU A 43 3.82 48.45 -17.06
C GLU A 43 2.96 49.58 -17.60
N ILE A 44 1.78 49.84 -17.04
CA ILE A 44 0.90 50.95 -17.38
C ILE A 44 1.61 52.30 -17.08
N ARG A 45 2.17 52.46 -15.90
CA ARG A 45 2.92 53.68 -15.50
C ARG A 45 4.10 53.97 -16.46
N ARG A 46 4.82 52.94 -16.95
CA ARG A 46 5.88 53.10 -17.94
C ARG A 46 5.38 53.53 -19.31
N LYS A 47 4.15 53.16 -19.68
CA LYS A 47 3.55 53.49 -20.99
C LYS A 47 2.86 54.82 -21.03
N THR A 48 2.23 55.25 -19.92
CA THR A 48 1.40 56.43 -19.84
C THR A 48 2.13 57.64 -19.30
N GLY A 49 3.27 57.47 -18.61
CA GLY A 49 4.13 58.54 -18.09
C GLY A 49 5.56 58.41 -18.63
N VAL A 50 6.34 59.44 -18.48
CA VAL A 50 7.80 59.41 -18.65
C VAL A 50 8.42 59.40 -17.25
N PRO A 51 8.55 58.24 -16.60
CA PRO A 51 9.11 58.15 -15.25
C PRO A 51 10.55 58.62 -15.26
N ASP A 52 10.93 59.38 -14.23
CA ASP A 52 12.29 59.80 -14.02
C ASP A 52 13.20 58.63 -13.62
N ALA A 53 14.52 58.84 -13.56
CA ALA A 53 15.48 57.78 -13.22
C ALA A 53 15.27 57.22 -11.80
N LYS A 54 14.76 58.07 -10.87
CA LYS A 54 14.53 57.69 -9.48
C LYS A 54 13.29 56.80 -9.37
N GLU A 55 12.21 57.11 -10.12
CA GLU A 55 10.99 56.32 -10.19
C GLU A 55 11.25 54.96 -10.86
N LEU A 56 12.01 54.94 -11.94
CA LEU A 56 12.42 53.68 -12.59
C LEU A 56 13.20 52.78 -11.62
N ALA A 57 14.17 53.35 -10.88
CA ALA A 57 14.90 52.60 -9.88
C ALA A 57 14.04 52.07 -8.73
N ALA A 58 13.01 52.84 -8.31
CA ALA A 58 12.04 52.40 -7.32
C ALA A 58 11.20 51.21 -7.81
N MET A 59 10.67 51.30 -9.05
CA MET A 59 9.88 50.19 -9.66
C MET A 59 10.70 48.89 -9.81
N ILE A 60 11.99 49.00 -10.12
CA ILE A 60 12.88 47.83 -10.21
C ILE A 60 13.07 47.23 -8.82
N ARG A 61 13.38 48.04 -7.81
CA ARG A 61 13.54 47.56 -6.41
C ARG A 61 12.29 46.91 -5.90
N GLU A 62 11.11 47.51 -6.13
CA GLU A 62 9.83 46.89 -5.78
C GLU A 62 9.61 45.54 -6.44
N SER A 63 9.88 45.46 -7.74
CA SER A 63 9.75 44.19 -8.48
C SER A 63 10.69 43.10 -7.96
N GLN A 64 11.93 43.47 -7.62
CA GLN A 64 12.90 42.53 -7.06
C GLN A 64 12.48 42.07 -5.66
N PHE A 65 12.01 42.98 -4.81
CA PHE A 65 11.50 42.70 -3.48
C PHE A 65 10.30 41.73 -3.54
N GLN A 66 9.30 42.03 -4.35
CA GLN A 66 8.11 41.18 -4.52
C GLN A 66 8.46 39.78 -5.02
N LYS A 67 9.41 39.67 -5.97
CA LYS A 67 9.92 38.38 -6.43
C LYS A 67 10.63 37.59 -5.30
N ALA A 68 11.43 38.28 -4.49
CA ALA A 68 12.13 37.67 -3.38
C ALA A 68 11.16 37.16 -2.31
N GLU A 69 10.14 37.98 -1.98
CA GLU A 69 9.09 37.60 -1.03
C GLU A 69 8.29 36.38 -1.48
N LEU A 70 7.87 36.32 -2.76
CA LEU A 70 7.17 35.15 -3.28
C LEU A 70 8.04 33.88 -3.19
N LYS A 71 9.31 33.97 -3.57
CA LYS A 71 10.23 32.83 -3.45
C LYS A 71 10.46 32.40 -1.99
N ARG A 72 10.53 33.36 -1.07
CA ARG A 72 10.67 33.10 0.38
C ARG A 72 9.42 32.36 0.90
N MET A 73 8.24 32.82 0.53
CA MET A 73 6.97 32.20 0.90
C MET A 73 6.87 30.77 0.35
N GLU A 74 7.21 30.56 -0.93
CA GLU A 74 7.23 29.22 -1.55
C GLU A 74 8.21 28.27 -0.81
N LYS A 75 9.37 28.78 -0.41
CA LYS A 75 10.36 27.99 0.33
C LYS A 75 9.85 27.62 1.72
N ILE A 76 9.29 28.57 2.48
CA ILE A 76 8.76 28.33 3.83
C ILE A 76 7.65 27.27 3.80
N TRP A 77 6.69 27.41 2.89
CA TRP A 77 5.61 26.45 2.76
C TRP A 77 6.11 25.06 2.35
N LYS A 78 7.04 25.00 1.40
CA LYS A 78 7.65 23.74 0.97
C LYS A 78 8.38 23.02 2.12
N GLU A 79 9.16 23.76 2.91
CA GLU A 79 9.89 23.21 4.05
C GLU A 79 8.94 22.74 5.16
N LYS A 80 7.90 23.51 5.46
CA LYS A 80 6.89 23.16 6.45
C LYS A 80 6.14 21.87 6.08
N ILE A 81 5.62 21.80 4.86
CA ILE A 81 4.90 20.62 4.37
C ILE A 81 5.84 19.41 4.29
N ALA A 82 7.07 19.58 3.80
CA ALA A 82 8.04 18.49 3.72
C ALA A 82 8.40 17.92 5.10
N SER A 83 8.49 18.77 6.14
CA SER A 83 8.73 18.31 7.51
C SER A 83 7.60 17.42 8.03
N LEU A 84 6.34 17.81 7.82
CA LEU A 84 5.19 17.01 8.22
C LEU A 84 5.09 15.71 7.42
N GLN A 85 5.37 15.75 6.13
CA GLN A 85 5.42 14.55 5.28
C GLN A 85 6.50 13.57 5.73
N ALA A 86 7.71 14.07 6.05
CA ALA A 86 8.79 13.23 6.54
C ALA A 86 8.42 12.51 7.85
N GLU A 87 7.68 13.15 8.74
CA GLU A 87 7.16 12.54 9.95
C GLU A 87 6.10 11.46 9.63
N ALA A 88 5.15 11.74 8.74
CA ALA A 88 4.14 10.78 8.29
C ALA A 88 4.78 9.57 7.59
N ASP A 89 5.85 9.75 6.82
CA ASP A 89 6.57 8.69 6.12
C ASP A 89 7.22 7.69 7.09
N THR A 90 7.52 8.07 8.31
CA THR A 90 8.00 7.13 9.33
C THR A 90 6.93 6.07 9.67
N PHE A 91 5.66 6.47 9.73
CA PHE A 91 4.54 5.55 9.94
C PHE A 91 4.33 4.64 8.73
N ILE A 92 4.43 5.18 7.51
CA ILE A 92 4.33 4.42 6.26
C ILE A 92 5.42 3.35 6.20
N THR A 93 6.66 3.73 6.46
CA THR A 93 7.81 2.83 6.49
C THR A 93 7.62 1.72 7.52
N LYS A 94 7.13 2.04 8.71
CA LYS A 94 6.82 1.07 9.77
C LYS A 94 5.73 0.08 9.33
N ILE A 95 4.68 0.57 8.66
CA ILE A 95 3.59 -0.26 8.13
C ILE A 95 4.13 -1.23 7.06
N GLU A 96 4.95 -0.76 6.14
CA GLU A 96 5.52 -1.61 5.08
C GLU A 96 6.47 -2.67 5.65
N THR A 97 7.32 -2.29 6.59
CA THR A 97 8.20 -3.24 7.30
C THR A 97 7.39 -4.34 7.98
N MET A 98 6.31 -3.98 8.69
CA MET A 98 5.42 -4.97 9.33
C MET A 98 4.70 -5.86 8.30
N LYS A 99 4.34 -5.36 7.12
CA LYS A 99 3.73 -6.17 6.04
C LYS A 99 4.73 -7.21 5.52
N ILE A 100 5.96 -6.79 5.25
CA ILE A 100 7.05 -7.66 4.78
C ILE A 100 7.34 -8.76 5.83
N GLU A 101 7.49 -8.37 7.07
CA GLU A 101 7.75 -9.32 8.16
C GLU A 101 6.60 -10.31 8.35
N ARG A 102 5.36 -9.86 8.32
CA ARG A 102 4.19 -10.73 8.38
C ARG A 102 4.19 -11.75 7.25
N LYS A 103 4.45 -11.31 6.01
CA LYS A 103 4.52 -12.20 4.84
C LYS A 103 5.61 -13.26 5.03
N LYS A 104 6.79 -12.86 5.48
CA LYS A 104 7.92 -13.77 5.74
C LYS A 104 7.59 -14.79 6.83
N ARG A 105 7.04 -14.34 7.96
CA ARG A 105 6.66 -15.22 9.08
C ARG A 105 5.54 -16.19 8.67
N SER A 106 4.54 -15.72 7.92
CA SER A 106 3.45 -16.56 7.41
C SER A 106 3.97 -17.65 6.46
N ALA A 107 4.84 -17.30 5.51
CA ALA A 107 5.45 -18.27 4.60
C ALA A 107 6.32 -19.31 5.35
N THR A 108 7.11 -18.86 6.33
CA THR A 108 7.92 -19.76 7.16
C THR A 108 7.07 -20.73 7.98
N LEU A 109 5.99 -20.24 8.59
CA LEU A 109 5.06 -21.07 9.35
C LEU A 109 4.37 -22.09 8.46
N GLN A 110 3.87 -21.65 7.28
CA GLN A 110 3.23 -22.54 6.32
C GLN A 110 4.18 -23.65 5.86
N ARG A 111 5.43 -23.34 5.59
CA ARG A 111 6.45 -24.35 5.25
C ARG A 111 6.65 -25.37 6.36
N LYS A 112 6.79 -24.92 7.61
CA LYS A 112 6.92 -25.82 8.76
C LYS A 112 5.71 -26.74 8.91
N LEU A 113 4.49 -26.22 8.69
CA LEU A 113 3.27 -27.03 8.74
C LEU A 113 3.29 -28.09 7.65
N PHE A 114 3.68 -27.77 6.43
CA PHE A 114 3.78 -28.73 5.33
C PHE A 114 4.87 -29.80 5.55
N GLU A 115 5.98 -29.45 6.17
CA GLU A 115 7.04 -30.40 6.57
C GLU A 115 6.56 -31.38 7.66
N GLN A 116 5.65 -30.93 8.54
CA GLN A 116 5.04 -31.77 9.57
C GLN A 116 3.86 -32.60 9.06
N PHE A 117 3.25 -32.21 7.95
CA PHE A 117 2.09 -32.90 7.40
C PHE A 117 2.52 -34.15 6.61
N GLN A 118 2.52 -35.29 7.33
CA GLN A 118 2.97 -36.58 6.79
C GLN A 118 1.83 -37.32 6.11
N ILE A 119 2.02 -37.75 4.87
CA ILE A 119 1.06 -38.50 4.06
C ILE A 119 1.58 -39.91 3.85
N LEU A 120 0.77 -40.90 4.22
CA LEU A 120 1.00 -42.33 3.99
C LEU A 120 0.45 -42.74 2.64
N ASN A 121 1.24 -43.44 1.82
CA ASN A 121 0.79 -44.01 0.55
C ASN A 121 0.34 -45.47 0.69
N ALA A 122 -0.16 -46.07 -0.43
CA ALA A 122 -0.62 -47.44 -0.47
C ALA A 122 0.50 -48.49 -0.24
N HIS A 123 1.77 -48.13 -0.37
CA HIS A 123 2.92 -48.99 -0.13
C HIS A 123 3.47 -48.91 1.31
N GLY A 124 2.81 -48.14 2.18
CA GLY A 124 3.28 -47.95 3.55
C GLY A 124 4.39 -46.91 3.70
N GLU A 125 4.73 -46.17 2.64
CA GLU A 125 5.73 -45.10 2.70
C GLU A 125 5.09 -43.79 3.13
N THR A 126 5.81 -43.05 3.97
CA THR A 126 5.39 -41.75 4.45
C THR A 126 6.29 -40.63 3.91
N LYS A 127 5.68 -39.57 3.35
CA LYS A 127 6.38 -38.39 2.87
C LYS A 127 5.64 -37.12 3.33
N ASP A 128 6.41 -36.09 3.67
CA ASP A 128 5.82 -34.77 3.93
C ASP A 128 5.36 -34.10 2.61
N LEU A 129 4.45 -33.13 2.76
CA LEU A 129 3.91 -32.42 1.61
C LEU A 129 4.98 -31.70 0.78
N CYS A 130 6.00 -31.13 1.41
CA CYS A 130 7.07 -30.46 0.68
C CYS A 130 7.83 -31.43 -0.23
N ARG A 131 8.14 -32.66 0.25
CA ARG A 131 8.79 -33.70 -0.55
C ARG A 131 7.90 -34.21 -1.70
N ILE A 132 6.59 -34.36 -1.46
CA ILE A 132 5.64 -34.75 -2.50
C ILE A 132 5.61 -33.72 -3.61
N PHE A 133 5.41 -32.44 -3.26
CA PHE A 133 5.31 -31.35 -4.23
C PHE A 133 6.64 -31.02 -4.94
N ALA A 134 7.79 -31.26 -4.30
CA ALA A 134 9.09 -31.06 -4.94
C ALA A 134 9.26 -31.85 -6.25
N GLN A 135 8.52 -32.96 -6.39
CA GLN A 135 8.51 -33.84 -7.59
C GLN A 135 7.47 -33.40 -8.64
N THR A 136 6.62 -32.39 -8.33
CA THR A 136 5.59 -31.85 -9.23
C THR A 136 6.05 -30.61 -9.96
N ILE A 137 5.28 -30.16 -10.94
CA ILE A 137 5.52 -28.90 -11.67
C ILE A 137 5.47 -27.70 -10.71
N GLN A 138 4.63 -27.74 -9.69
CA GLN A 138 4.43 -26.63 -8.72
C GLN A 138 5.60 -26.48 -7.74
N LYS A 139 6.44 -27.51 -7.54
CA LYS A 139 7.61 -27.53 -6.66
C LYS A 139 7.34 -27.22 -5.17
N PHE A 140 6.23 -26.59 -4.84
CA PHE A 140 5.84 -26.23 -3.47
C PHE A 140 4.31 -26.41 -3.28
N PRO A 141 3.85 -26.89 -2.10
CA PRO A 141 2.43 -27.09 -1.84
C PRO A 141 1.67 -25.77 -1.85
N PRO A 142 0.52 -25.66 -2.55
CA PRO A 142 -0.37 -24.51 -2.43
C PRO A 142 -1.01 -24.43 -1.04
N ALA A 143 -1.56 -23.28 -0.69
CA ALA A 143 -2.28 -23.11 0.58
C ALA A 143 -3.45 -24.11 0.63
N GLY A 144 -3.60 -24.80 1.79
CA GLY A 144 -4.63 -25.81 1.98
C GLY A 144 -4.31 -27.19 1.36
N ALA A 145 -3.10 -27.40 0.81
CA ALA A 145 -2.70 -28.71 0.30
C ALA A 145 -2.81 -29.78 1.41
N GLY A 146 -3.41 -30.94 1.06
CA GLY A 146 -3.65 -32.04 1.99
C GLY A 146 -4.88 -31.88 2.91
N GLU A 147 -5.53 -30.71 2.94
CA GLU A 147 -6.69 -30.47 3.80
C GLU A 147 -8.03 -30.93 3.20
N CYS A 148 -8.06 -31.25 1.91
CA CYS A 148 -9.24 -31.78 1.23
C CYS A 148 -9.67 -33.13 1.78
N ALA A 149 -10.92 -33.52 1.50
CA ALA A 149 -11.51 -34.79 1.97
C ALA A 149 -10.76 -36.00 1.43
N ALA A 150 -10.41 -36.02 0.14
CA ALA A 150 -9.77 -37.15 -0.51
C ALA A 150 -8.42 -37.55 0.14
N PRO A 151 -7.43 -36.66 0.37
CA PRO A 151 -6.22 -37.01 1.09
C PRO A 151 -6.46 -37.56 2.49
N LYS A 152 -7.44 -37.01 3.23
CA LYS A 152 -7.78 -37.47 4.59
C LYS A 152 -8.40 -38.85 4.59
N LEU A 153 -9.30 -39.14 3.67
CA LEU A 153 -9.92 -40.45 3.51
C LEU A 153 -8.90 -41.52 3.13
N LEU A 154 -8.01 -41.21 2.16
CA LEU A 154 -6.94 -42.12 1.77
C LEU A 154 -5.96 -42.36 2.93
N GLN A 155 -5.58 -41.31 3.66
CA GLN A 155 -4.74 -41.42 4.85
C GLN A 155 -5.36 -42.36 5.90
N TYR A 156 -6.68 -42.22 6.15
CA TYR A 156 -7.40 -43.08 7.06
C TYR A 156 -7.40 -44.52 6.56
N ALA A 157 -7.74 -44.76 5.29
CA ALA A 157 -7.80 -46.08 4.70
C ALA A 157 -6.45 -46.80 4.80
N TYR A 158 -5.36 -46.19 4.40
CA TYR A 158 -4.02 -46.83 4.44
C TYR A 158 -3.55 -47.05 5.89
N LYS A 159 -3.83 -46.13 6.81
CA LYS A 159 -3.50 -46.31 8.23
C LYS A 159 -4.24 -47.50 8.86
N HIS A 160 -5.41 -47.81 8.38
CA HIS A 160 -6.22 -48.94 8.86
C HIS A 160 -6.15 -50.17 7.94
N GLN A 161 -5.17 -50.18 7.01
CA GLN A 161 -4.96 -51.30 6.07
C GLN A 161 -6.19 -51.61 5.19
N LEU A 162 -7.03 -50.61 4.97
CA LEU A 162 -8.18 -50.70 4.06
C LEU A 162 -7.71 -50.47 2.61
N LYS A 163 -8.31 -51.18 1.67
CA LYS A 163 -8.07 -51.01 0.23
C LYS A 163 -9.19 -50.13 -0.36
N PRO A 164 -8.92 -48.89 -0.77
CA PRO A 164 -9.91 -48.08 -1.48
C PRO A 164 -10.29 -48.75 -2.80
N ILE A 165 -11.59 -48.89 -3.08
CA ILE A 165 -12.09 -49.53 -4.32
C ILE A 165 -12.55 -48.45 -5.30
N ALA A 166 -13.31 -47.44 -4.80
CA ALA A 166 -13.82 -46.33 -5.59
C ALA A 166 -13.94 -45.08 -4.71
N MET A 167 -13.93 -43.92 -5.33
CA MET A 167 -14.10 -42.64 -4.68
C MET A 167 -14.96 -41.73 -5.55
N ALA A 168 -15.86 -40.99 -4.93
CA ALA A 168 -16.62 -39.91 -5.56
C ALA A 168 -16.44 -38.63 -4.74
N GLU A 169 -16.32 -37.50 -5.41
CA GLU A 169 -16.20 -36.19 -4.78
C GLU A 169 -17.37 -35.31 -5.23
N PHE A 170 -18.03 -34.65 -4.30
CA PHE A 170 -19.18 -33.81 -4.59
C PHE A 170 -19.25 -32.65 -3.58
N TRP A 171 -19.90 -31.58 -3.96
CA TRP A 171 -20.12 -30.44 -3.08
C TRP A 171 -21.30 -30.72 -2.13
N TRP A 172 -21.07 -30.50 -0.85
CA TRP A 172 -22.10 -30.59 0.19
C TRP A 172 -22.25 -29.26 0.91
N GLY A 173 -23.41 -28.61 0.77
CA GLY A 173 -23.73 -27.33 1.41
C GLY A 173 -24.13 -26.23 0.44
N ASP A 174 -24.20 -25.00 0.96
CA ASP A 174 -24.52 -23.81 0.18
C ASP A 174 -23.35 -23.37 -0.69
N SER A 175 -23.66 -22.71 -1.80
CA SER A 175 -22.63 -22.15 -2.68
C SER A 175 -21.74 -21.14 -1.95
N PRO A 176 -20.41 -21.23 -2.06
CA PRO A 176 -19.53 -20.18 -1.57
C PRO A 176 -19.75 -18.88 -2.32
N LYS A 177 -19.47 -17.73 -1.67
CA LYS A 177 -19.70 -16.40 -2.25
C LYS A 177 -18.94 -16.12 -3.55
N ALA A 178 -17.81 -16.79 -3.74
CA ALA A 178 -16.91 -16.56 -4.89
C ALA A 178 -17.18 -17.49 -6.09
N GLU A 179 -17.98 -18.55 -5.92
CA GLU A 179 -18.17 -19.58 -6.93
C GLU A 179 -19.53 -20.25 -6.74
N ILE A 180 -20.27 -20.47 -7.85
CA ILE A 180 -21.55 -21.16 -7.79
C ILE A 180 -21.30 -22.66 -7.79
N ARG A 181 -21.65 -23.35 -6.68
CA ARG A 181 -21.58 -24.79 -6.51
C ARG A 181 -22.92 -25.32 -6.04
N HIS A 182 -23.49 -26.23 -6.78
CA HIS A 182 -24.75 -26.83 -6.43
C HIS A 182 -24.54 -28.04 -5.49
N HIS A 183 -25.38 -28.16 -4.47
CA HIS A 183 -25.38 -29.28 -3.55
C HIS A 183 -25.53 -30.60 -4.32
N GLY A 184 -24.69 -31.60 -4.01
CA GLY A 184 -24.67 -32.89 -4.69
C GLY A 184 -24.04 -32.87 -6.10
N TYR A 185 -23.46 -31.76 -6.54
CA TYR A 185 -22.80 -31.68 -7.83
C TYR A 185 -21.45 -32.43 -7.78
N TYR A 186 -21.20 -33.27 -8.78
CA TYR A 186 -19.93 -34.02 -8.95
C TYR A 186 -18.95 -33.20 -9.77
N TYR A 187 -17.69 -33.22 -9.39
CA TYR A 187 -16.58 -32.57 -10.08
C TYR A 187 -15.74 -33.58 -10.83
#